data_c58e04d2b60bbf14f15787605b6a2222
#
_entry.id   c58e04d2b60bbf14f15787605b6a2222
#
_cell.length_a   1.000
_cell.length_b   1.000
_cell.length_c   1.000
_cell.angle_alpha   90.00
_cell.angle_beta   90.00
_cell.angle_gamma   90.00
#
_symmetry.space_group_name_H-M   'P 1'
#
loop_
_entity.id
_entity.type
_entity.pdbx_description
1 polymer ?
#
loop_
_entity_poly.entity_id
_entity_poly.type
_entity_poly.pdbx_seq_one_letter_code
_entity_poly.pdbx_strand_id
1 'polypeptide(L)'
;MAVDRRKVLAAAGALTFAGLVRGTRAGAAEAAGAESPPPVPENDATRSVAPPSPTPQYEAVLRSIVGETEPVNARVTVDLPDLAENGNIVPYKLDVESPMTAEDHITKLYLLSTQNPQAKVAVFKFTLASGKAAVTGRMRLAKTQDVIAIAETNKGEFLRGSRNIEVTIGGCGSE
;
A
#
# COMPACT_ATOMS: atom_id res chain seq x y z
N MET A 1 4.46 -33.74 -33.98
CA MET A 1 5.87 -33.43 -34.28
C MET A 1 6.46 -32.69 -33.09
N ALA A 2 7.21 -33.43 -32.28
CA ALA A 2 7.90 -32.89 -31.10
C ALA A 2 9.28 -32.39 -31.54
N VAL A 3 9.66 -31.19 -31.13
CA VAL A 3 11.04 -30.68 -31.29
C VAL A 3 11.64 -30.51 -29.92
N ASP A 4 12.50 -31.46 -29.60
CA ASP A 4 13.39 -31.52 -28.46
C ASP A 4 14.57 -30.57 -28.68
N ARG A 5 14.83 -29.64 -27.76
CA ARG A 5 16.02 -28.77 -27.75
C ARG A 5 16.75 -28.84 -26.42
N ARG A 6 17.29 -29.99 -26.16
CA ARG A 6 18.43 -30.16 -25.23
C ARG A 6 19.69 -30.39 -26.03
N LYS A 7 20.79 -29.76 -25.61
CA LYS A 7 22.21 -29.92 -25.93
C LYS A 7 22.85 -28.81 -26.78
N VAL A 8 23.65 -28.00 -26.11
CA VAL A 8 25.00 -27.58 -26.51
C VAL A 8 25.68 -27.13 -25.20
N LEU A 9 26.49 -27.90 -24.60
CA LEU A 9 27.96 -28.11 -24.68
C LEU A 9 28.80 -27.00 -24.04
N ALA A 10 29.53 -27.47 -23.03
CA ALA A 10 30.64 -26.86 -22.30
C ALA A 10 31.85 -26.53 -23.19
N ALA A 11 32.58 -25.48 -22.84
CA ALA A 11 34.00 -25.34 -23.16
C ALA A 11 34.74 -24.65 -22.00
N ALA A 12 35.70 -25.38 -21.50
CA ALA A 12 36.65 -24.97 -20.47
C ALA A 12 37.74 -24.07 -21.08
N GLY A 13 38.26 -23.14 -20.29
CA GLY A 13 39.44 -22.34 -20.62
C GLY A 13 40.17 -21.94 -19.35
N ALA A 14 41.10 -22.76 -18.91
CA ALA A 14 42.06 -22.44 -17.88
C ALA A 14 43.24 -21.64 -18.49
N LEU A 15 43.58 -20.54 -17.88
CA LEU A 15 44.84 -19.83 -18.11
C LEU A 15 45.45 -19.45 -16.76
N THR A 16 46.43 -20.24 -16.38
CA THR A 16 47.40 -19.96 -15.32
C THR A 16 48.40 -18.92 -15.80
N PHE A 17 48.58 -17.86 -15.04
CA PHE A 17 49.73 -16.97 -15.18
C PHE A 17 50.45 -16.86 -13.82
N ALA A 18 51.57 -17.51 -13.73
CA ALA A 18 52.54 -17.35 -12.67
C ALA A 18 53.46 -16.18 -13.05
N GLY A 19 53.50 -15.17 -12.22
CA GLY A 19 54.40 -14.03 -12.32
C GLY A 19 55.03 -13.72 -10.97
N LEU A 20 56.19 -14.22 -10.74
CA LEU A 20 57.08 -13.98 -9.62
C LEU A 20 57.82 -12.65 -9.83
N VAL A 21 57.59 -11.64 -8.95
CA VAL A 21 58.50 -10.50 -8.82
C VAL A 21 58.85 -10.26 -7.36
N ARG A 22 60.13 -10.41 -7.09
CA ARG A 22 60.83 -10.05 -5.84
C ARG A 22 61.11 -8.54 -5.82
N GLY A 23 61.16 -7.96 -4.66
CA GLY A 23 61.92 -6.73 -4.40
C GLY A 23 61.18 -5.67 -3.63
N THR A 24 61.57 -5.46 -2.52
CA THR A 24 62.36 -4.58 -1.66
C THR A 24 61.55 -3.67 -0.77
N ARG A 25 61.75 -3.91 0.43
CA ARG A 25 61.97 -3.12 1.69
C ARG A 25 61.76 -1.63 1.69
N ALA A 26 61.11 -1.22 2.79
CA ALA A 26 61.30 -0.03 3.60
C ALA A 26 60.36 1.17 3.34
N GLY A 27 59.66 1.53 4.38
CA GLY A 27 58.94 2.79 4.51
C GLY A 27 57.88 2.66 5.57
N ALA A 28 58.28 2.79 6.87
CA ALA A 28 57.34 3.03 7.95
C ALA A 28 56.74 4.40 7.73
N ALA A 29 55.44 4.45 7.48
CA ALA A 29 54.62 5.66 7.59
C ALA A 29 53.49 5.33 8.55
N GLU A 30 53.55 6.07 9.62
CA GLU A 30 52.66 6.22 10.75
C GLU A 30 51.19 6.22 10.29
N ALA A 31 50.41 5.31 10.81
CA ALA A 31 48.98 5.23 10.59
C ALA A 31 48.31 6.42 11.29
N ALA A 32 47.96 7.43 10.51
CA ALA A 32 46.97 8.43 10.93
C ALA A 32 45.64 7.70 11.15
N GLY A 33 45.13 7.78 12.36
CA GLY A 33 43.88 7.18 12.78
C GLY A 33 42.73 7.58 11.86
N ALA A 34 42.18 6.62 11.18
CA ALA A 34 40.90 6.76 10.53
C ALA A 34 39.84 6.84 11.63
N GLU A 35 39.53 8.06 12.01
CA GLU A 35 38.38 8.38 12.86
C GLU A 35 37.13 7.88 12.09
N SER A 36 36.50 6.85 12.63
CA SER A 36 35.23 6.36 12.12
C SER A 36 34.25 7.52 12.11
N PRO A 37 33.52 7.75 10.98
CA PRO A 37 32.49 8.77 10.98
C PRO A 37 31.49 8.48 12.10
N PRO A 38 30.98 9.51 12.80
CA PRO A 38 30.01 9.32 13.87
C PRO A 38 28.82 8.54 13.31
N PRO A 39 28.22 7.63 14.12
CA PRO A 39 27.05 6.89 13.69
C PRO A 39 26.01 7.88 13.21
N VAL A 40 25.61 7.75 11.95
CA VAL A 40 24.46 8.46 11.41
C VAL A 40 23.29 8.13 12.33
N PRO A 41 22.57 9.10 12.89
CA PRO A 41 21.40 8.77 13.70
C PRO A 41 20.53 7.89 12.84
N GLU A 42 20.31 6.67 13.28
CA GLU A 42 19.28 5.81 12.71
C GLU A 42 17.99 6.61 12.79
N ASN A 43 17.59 7.17 11.65
CA ASN A 43 16.28 7.73 11.53
C ASN A 43 15.34 6.57 11.83
N ASP A 44 14.73 6.61 13.00
CA ASP A 44 13.66 5.74 13.43
C ASP A 44 12.46 5.92 12.48
N ALA A 45 12.65 5.44 11.24
CA ALA A 45 11.63 5.43 10.19
C ALA A 45 10.53 4.41 10.49
N THR A 46 10.59 3.77 11.65
CA THR A 46 9.60 2.79 12.11
C THR A 46 8.65 3.37 13.15
N ARG A 47 8.58 4.70 13.28
CA ARG A 47 7.52 5.28 14.09
C ARG A 47 6.21 5.25 13.29
N SER A 48 5.63 4.07 13.19
CA SER A 48 4.22 3.91 12.83
C SER A 48 3.40 4.71 13.84
N VAL A 49 3.08 5.94 13.50
CA VAL A 49 2.13 6.73 14.29
C VAL A 49 0.82 5.98 14.22
N ALA A 50 0.37 5.45 15.35
CA ALA A 50 -0.93 4.79 15.42
C ALA A 50 -1.98 5.73 14.84
N PRO A 51 -2.85 5.25 13.95
CA PRO A 51 -3.86 6.10 13.34
C PRO A 51 -4.74 6.74 14.43
N PRO A 52 -5.12 8.00 14.27
CA PRO A 52 -6.00 8.65 15.25
C PRO A 52 -7.34 7.92 15.32
N SER A 53 -7.93 7.86 16.50
CA SER A 53 -9.23 7.21 16.70
C SER A 53 -10.28 7.76 15.74
N PRO A 54 -11.15 6.90 15.20
CA PRO A 54 -12.23 7.32 14.30
C PRO A 54 -13.13 8.41 14.91
N THR A 55 -13.64 9.30 14.06
CA THR A 55 -14.55 10.35 14.51
C THR A 55 -15.97 9.79 14.72
N PRO A 56 -16.78 10.43 15.59
CA PRO A 56 -18.21 10.05 15.76
C PRO A 56 -19.01 10.10 14.44
N GLN A 57 -18.62 11.00 13.52
CA GLN A 57 -19.24 11.10 12.19
C GLN A 57 -19.00 9.84 11.36
N TYR A 58 -17.75 9.32 11.40
CA TYR A 58 -17.44 8.06 10.74
C TYR A 58 -18.24 6.90 11.31
N GLU A 59 -18.33 6.79 12.65
CA GLU A 59 -19.07 5.70 13.30
C GLU A 59 -20.57 5.77 12.98
N ALA A 60 -21.14 6.96 12.95
CA ALA A 60 -22.54 7.16 12.58
C ALA A 60 -22.81 6.73 11.13
N VAL A 61 -21.93 7.11 10.20
CA VAL A 61 -22.02 6.72 8.79
C VAL A 61 -21.83 5.21 8.62
N LEU A 62 -20.83 4.62 9.27
CA LEU A 62 -20.61 3.18 9.22
C LEU A 62 -21.85 2.42 9.69
N ARG A 63 -22.38 2.79 10.86
CA ARG A 63 -23.59 2.18 11.41
C ARG A 63 -24.82 2.35 10.50
N SER A 64 -24.92 3.46 9.79
CA SER A 64 -26.02 3.68 8.83
C SER A 64 -25.91 2.79 7.59
N ILE A 65 -24.71 2.29 7.25
CA ILE A 65 -24.47 1.41 6.11
C ILE A 65 -24.66 -0.06 6.50
N VAL A 66 -24.01 -0.49 7.57
CA VAL A 66 -23.94 -1.90 7.96
C VAL A 66 -24.97 -2.31 9.00
N GLY A 67 -25.65 -1.33 9.63
CA GLY A 67 -26.56 -1.58 10.75
C GLY A 67 -25.83 -2.14 11.95
N GLU A 68 -26.29 -3.29 12.43
CA GLU A 68 -25.67 -4.06 13.53
C GLU A 68 -24.74 -5.17 13.01
N THR A 69 -24.62 -5.33 11.69
CA THR A 69 -23.76 -6.34 11.07
C THR A 69 -22.30 -5.91 11.13
N GLU A 70 -21.44 -6.77 11.62
CA GLU A 70 -20.00 -6.51 11.62
C GLU A 70 -19.41 -6.88 10.24
N PRO A 71 -18.74 -5.95 9.53
CA PRO A 71 -18.12 -6.23 8.24
C PRO A 71 -16.93 -7.17 8.38
N VAL A 72 -16.85 -8.14 7.49
CA VAL A 72 -15.76 -9.12 7.45
C VAL A 72 -14.54 -8.52 6.74
N ASN A 73 -13.36 -8.58 7.36
CA ASN A 73 -12.11 -8.15 6.74
C ASN A 73 -11.66 -9.19 5.70
N ALA A 74 -12.19 -9.10 4.49
CA ALA A 74 -11.91 -10.02 3.39
C ALA A 74 -12.17 -9.40 2.02
N ARG A 75 -11.47 -9.88 1.01
CA ARG A 75 -11.70 -9.63 -0.43
C ARG A 75 -11.66 -8.16 -0.89
N VAL A 76 -11.42 -7.18 -0.01
CA VAL A 76 -11.39 -5.75 -0.35
C VAL A 76 -9.96 -5.22 -0.22
N THR A 77 -9.40 -4.78 -1.33
CA THR A 77 -8.10 -4.12 -1.39
C THR A 77 -8.29 -2.62 -1.51
N VAL A 78 -7.64 -1.88 -0.61
CA VAL A 78 -7.54 -0.42 -0.64
C VAL A 78 -6.09 -0.08 -0.93
N ASP A 79 -5.81 0.44 -2.11
CA ASP A 79 -4.48 0.82 -2.55
C ASP A 79 -4.36 2.35 -2.52
N LEU A 80 -3.46 2.83 -1.67
CA LEU A 80 -3.14 4.23 -1.39
C LEU A 80 -1.64 4.38 -1.20
N PRO A 81 -1.06 5.56 -1.48
CA PRO A 81 0.29 5.88 -1.02
C PRO A 81 0.34 5.89 0.51
N ASP A 82 1.49 5.53 1.09
CA ASP A 82 1.68 5.56 2.54
C ASP A 82 1.72 7.00 3.08
N LEU A 83 2.22 7.93 2.26
CA LEU A 83 2.35 9.35 2.56
C LEU A 83 1.72 10.20 1.45
N ALA A 84 0.88 11.15 1.82
CA ALA A 84 0.41 12.24 0.97
C ALA A 84 0.98 13.58 1.48
N GLU A 85 1.93 14.15 0.76
CA GLU A 85 2.45 15.49 1.06
C GLU A 85 1.36 16.56 1.01
N ASN A 86 0.35 16.34 0.14
CA ASN A 86 -0.79 17.23 -0.04
C ASN A 86 -2.10 16.43 -0.07
N GLY A 87 -2.89 16.55 0.98
CA GLY A 87 -4.19 15.91 1.13
C GLY A 87 -5.29 16.39 0.16
N ASN A 88 -5.07 17.44 -0.64
CA ASN A 88 -6.08 17.90 -1.61
C ASN A 88 -6.31 16.94 -2.76
N ILE A 89 -5.28 16.17 -3.15
CA ILE A 89 -5.35 15.26 -4.31
C ILE A 89 -4.62 13.97 -3.96
N VAL A 90 -5.34 13.03 -3.37
CA VAL A 90 -4.80 11.72 -3.01
C VAL A 90 -5.37 10.67 -3.96
N PRO A 91 -4.53 10.00 -4.77
CA PRO A 91 -4.98 8.93 -5.64
C PRO A 91 -5.36 7.70 -4.82
N TYR A 92 -6.37 6.97 -5.28
CA TYR A 92 -6.74 5.69 -4.71
C TYR A 92 -7.15 4.69 -5.79
N LYS A 93 -6.98 3.42 -5.46
CA LYS A 93 -7.53 2.31 -6.20
C LYS A 93 -8.22 1.37 -5.21
N LEU A 94 -9.45 1.01 -5.52
CA LEU A 94 -10.24 0.03 -4.79
C LEU A 94 -10.46 -1.17 -5.69
N ASP A 95 -10.30 -2.35 -5.14
CA ASP A 95 -10.54 -3.61 -5.84
C ASP A 95 -11.22 -4.58 -4.89
N VAL A 96 -12.30 -5.19 -5.34
CA VAL A 96 -13.01 -6.22 -4.57
C VAL A 96 -12.99 -7.51 -5.37
N GLU A 97 -12.42 -8.55 -4.78
CA GLU A 97 -12.41 -9.88 -5.37
C GLU A 97 -13.84 -10.44 -5.39
N SER A 98 -14.39 -10.53 -6.59
CA SER A 98 -15.73 -11.06 -6.82
C SER A 98 -15.82 -11.63 -8.24
N PRO A 99 -16.46 -12.78 -8.44
CA PRO A 99 -16.68 -13.35 -9.77
C PRO A 99 -17.65 -12.52 -10.61
N MET A 100 -18.39 -11.59 -10.00
CA MET A 100 -19.40 -10.76 -10.64
C MET A 100 -20.43 -11.56 -11.42
N THR A 101 -20.90 -12.68 -10.83
CA THR A 101 -21.96 -13.53 -11.38
C THR A 101 -23.32 -13.24 -10.75
N ALA A 102 -24.38 -13.84 -11.26
CA ALA A 102 -25.71 -13.70 -10.68
C ALA A 102 -25.76 -14.19 -9.22
N GLU A 103 -24.97 -15.22 -8.91
CA GLU A 103 -24.93 -15.88 -7.60
C GLU A 103 -24.04 -15.16 -6.58
N ASP A 104 -22.96 -14.50 -7.05
CA ASP A 104 -22.02 -13.76 -6.18
C ASP A 104 -21.48 -12.51 -6.91
N HIS A 105 -21.96 -11.35 -6.51
CA HIS A 105 -21.48 -10.07 -7.03
C HIS A 105 -21.56 -8.97 -5.98
N ILE A 106 -20.78 -7.94 -6.20
CA ILE A 106 -20.82 -6.71 -5.41
C ILE A 106 -21.88 -5.78 -5.99
N THR A 107 -22.75 -5.28 -5.13
CA THR A 107 -23.80 -4.31 -5.50
C THR A 107 -23.38 -2.88 -5.25
N LYS A 108 -22.67 -2.64 -4.13
CA LYS A 108 -22.19 -1.31 -3.74
C LYS A 108 -20.80 -1.39 -3.12
N LEU A 109 -20.06 -0.30 -3.28
CA LEU A 109 -18.78 -0.08 -2.60
C LEU A 109 -18.79 1.33 -2.03
N TYR A 110 -18.65 1.44 -0.73
CA TYR A 110 -18.60 2.69 0.02
C TYR A 110 -17.13 3.00 0.32
N LEU A 111 -16.71 4.22 0.01
CA LEU A 111 -15.39 4.74 0.40
C LEU A 111 -15.60 5.71 1.56
N LEU A 112 -14.97 5.40 2.70
CA LEU A 112 -15.10 6.14 3.94
C LEU A 112 -13.74 6.64 4.40
N SER A 113 -13.73 7.73 5.14
CA SER A 113 -12.56 8.30 5.79
C SER A 113 -12.83 8.53 7.27
N THR A 114 -11.86 8.25 8.13
CA THR A 114 -12.07 8.28 9.59
C THR A 114 -11.94 9.66 10.21
N GLN A 115 -11.32 10.62 9.51
CA GLN A 115 -10.99 11.95 10.05
C GLN A 115 -11.48 13.14 9.21
N ASN A 116 -12.13 12.89 8.07
CA ASN A 116 -12.71 13.99 7.30
C ASN A 116 -13.99 14.49 7.98
N PRO A 117 -14.35 15.77 7.83
CA PRO A 117 -15.63 16.32 8.28
C PRO A 117 -16.83 15.55 7.70
N GLN A 118 -16.71 15.12 6.43
CA GLN A 118 -17.64 14.18 5.80
C GLN A 118 -16.97 12.82 5.69
N ALA A 119 -17.35 11.90 6.55
CA ALA A 119 -16.77 10.57 6.59
C ALA A 119 -17.06 9.75 5.32
N LYS A 120 -18.22 9.94 4.69
CA LYS A 120 -18.59 9.27 3.43
C LYS A 120 -18.02 10.04 2.23
N VAL A 121 -16.94 9.51 1.64
CA VAL A 121 -16.25 10.11 0.50
C VAL A 121 -16.99 9.83 -0.80
N ALA A 122 -17.36 8.57 -1.06
CA ALA A 122 -18.04 8.15 -2.28
C ALA A 122 -18.85 6.86 -2.10
N VAL A 123 -19.79 6.64 -3.01
CA VAL A 123 -20.53 5.39 -3.14
C VAL A 123 -20.55 4.99 -4.60
N PHE A 124 -20.10 3.79 -4.90
CA PHE A 124 -20.09 3.19 -6.24
C PHE A 124 -21.13 2.09 -6.29
N LYS A 125 -21.91 2.05 -7.33
CA LYS A 125 -22.89 0.98 -7.58
C LYS A 125 -22.40 0.14 -8.75
N PHE A 126 -22.43 -1.18 -8.57
CA PHE A 126 -22.04 -2.14 -9.57
C PHE A 126 -23.25 -2.97 -10.03
N THR A 127 -23.13 -3.48 -11.22
CA THR A 127 -24.06 -4.43 -11.83
C THR A 127 -23.26 -5.58 -12.43
N LEU A 128 -23.92 -6.65 -12.83
CA LEU A 128 -23.23 -7.75 -13.53
C LEU A 128 -22.53 -7.27 -14.81
N ALA A 129 -23.05 -6.25 -15.48
CA ALA A 129 -22.43 -5.65 -16.66
C ALA A 129 -21.11 -4.91 -16.35
N SER A 130 -20.82 -4.61 -15.08
CA SER A 130 -19.55 -3.99 -14.69
C SER A 130 -18.34 -4.91 -14.89
N GLY A 131 -18.55 -6.22 -14.90
CA GLY A 131 -17.53 -7.25 -15.09
C GLY A 131 -16.51 -7.35 -13.96
N LYS A 132 -16.21 -6.24 -13.27
CA LYS A 132 -15.29 -6.17 -12.13
C LYS A 132 -15.75 -5.10 -11.13
N ALA A 133 -15.59 -5.39 -9.84
CA ALA A 133 -15.86 -4.44 -8.76
C ALA A 133 -14.58 -3.66 -8.41
N ALA A 134 -14.13 -2.80 -9.31
CA ALA A 134 -12.91 -2.00 -9.14
C ALA A 134 -13.13 -0.55 -9.52
N VAL A 135 -12.50 0.36 -8.79
CA VAL A 135 -12.58 1.81 -9.01
C VAL A 135 -11.24 2.46 -8.77
N THR A 136 -10.90 3.43 -9.61
CA THR A 136 -9.73 4.30 -9.42
C THR A 136 -10.19 5.75 -9.41
N GLY A 137 -9.63 6.56 -8.52
CA GLY A 137 -10.02 7.96 -8.42
C GLY A 137 -9.05 8.78 -7.61
N ARG A 138 -9.50 9.97 -7.22
CA ARG A 138 -8.79 10.89 -6.32
C ARG A 138 -9.75 11.39 -5.26
N MET A 139 -9.24 11.59 -4.06
CA MET A 139 -10.02 12.11 -2.93
C MET A 139 -9.26 13.20 -2.20
N ARG A 140 -9.94 13.87 -1.28
CA ARG A 140 -9.34 14.82 -0.35
C ARG A 140 -9.31 14.23 1.04
N LEU A 141 -8.19 14.42 1.73
CA LEU A 141 -8.00 13.98 3.11
C LEU A 141 -7.60 15.17 3.98
N ALA A 142 -8.28 15.33 5.11
CA ALA A 142 -8.05 16.44 6.03
C ALA A 142 -6.74 16.30 6.80
N LYS A 143 -6.38 15.09 7.19
CA LYS A 143 -5.20 14.76 7.99
C LYS A 143 -4.92 13.24 7.93
N THR A 144 -3.82 12.82 8.55
CA THR A 144 -3.46 11.40 8.74
C THR A 144 -4.65 10.62 9.29
N GLN A 145 -5.00 9.51 8.62
CA GLN A 145 -6.20 8.73 8.92
C GLN A 145 -6.22 7.37 8.26
N ASP A 146 -7.19 6.55 8.67
CA ASP A 146 -7.55 5.36 7.91
C ASP A 146 -8.58 5.69 6.85
N VAL A 147 -8.37 5.13 5.67
CA VAL A 147 -9.34 5.08 4.58
C VAL A 147 -9.91 3.67 4.54
N ILE A 148 -11.23 3.58 4.54
CA ILE A 148 -11.95 2.32 4.68
C ILE A 148 -12.88 2.14 3.48
N ALA A 149 -12.85 0.96 2.90
CA ALA A 149 -13.79 0.54 1.86
C ALA A 149 -14.71 -0.54 2.43
N ILE A 150 -16.03 -0.35 2.27
CA ILE A 150 -17.05 -1.34 2.64
C ILE A 150 -17.76 -1.77 1.36
N ALA A 151 -17.68 -3.06 1.04
CA ALA A 151 -18.39 -3.64 -0.09
C ALA A 151 -19.63 -4.38 0.38
N GLU A 152 -20.76 -4.14 -0.27
CA GLU A 152 -22.03 -4.83 -0.06
C GLU A 152 -22.23 -5.88 -1.16
N THR A 153 -22.42 -7.13 -0.79
CA THR A 153 -22.69 -8.21 -1.72
C THR A 153 -24.20 -8.29 -2.04
N ASN A 154 -24.54 -9.01 -3.10
CA ASN A 154 -25.94 -9.30 -3.45
C ASN A 154 -26.64 -10.18 -2.39
N LYS A 155 -25.89 -10.78 -1.47
CA LYS A 155 -26.40 -11.60 -0.34
C LYS A 155 -26.61 -10.79 0.93
N GLY A 156 -26.32 -9.48 0.90
CA GLY A 156 -26.42 -8.60 2.08
C GLY A 156 -25.24 -8.72 3.06
N GLU A 157 -24.15 -9.36 2.65
CA GLU A 157 -22.92 -9.41 3.43
C GLU A 157 -22.11 -8.14 3.23
N PHE A 158 -21.42 -7.69 4.28
CA PHE A 158 -20.49 -6.56 4.21
C PHE A 158 -19.05 -7.03 4.34
N LEU A 159 -18.23 -6.64 3.36
CA LEU A 159 -16.80 -6.90 3.33
C LEU A 159 -16.05 -5.59 3.57
N ARG A 160 -14.93 -5.64 4.28
CA ARG A 160 -14.14 -4.48 4.65
C ARG A 160 -12.70 -4.61 4.18
N GLY A 161 -12.14 -3.51 3.69
CA GLY A 161 -10.72 -3.29 3.56
C GLY A 161 -10.36 -1.92 4.13
N SER A 162 -9.14 -1.78 4.64
CA SER A 162 -8.65 -0.52 5.19
C SER A 162 -7.17 -0.31 4.90
N ARG A 163 -6.77 0.97 4.79
CA ARG A 163 -5.37 1.37 4.69
C ARG A 163 -5.17 2.68 5.42
N ASN A 164 -4.09 2.76 6.20
CA ASN A 164 -3.64 4.01 6.80
C ASN A 164 -2.89 4.85 5.77
N ILE A 165 -3.02 6.17 5.87
CA ILE A 165 -2.26 7.14 5.09
C ILE A 165 -1.85 8.31 5.96
N GLU A 166 -0.59 8.66 5.91
CA GLU A 166 -0.06 9.87 6.52
C GLU A 166 -0.28 11.07 5.60
N VAL A 167 -0.76 12.19 6.16
CA VAL A 167 -1.02 13.43 5.42
C VAL A 167 -0.26 14.57 6.06
N THR A 168 0.69 15.16 5.32
CA THR A 168 1.52 16.25 5.82
C THR A 168 0.78 17.59 5.80
N ILE A 169 0.12 17.91 4.68
CA ILE A 169 -0.69 19.12 4.54
C ILE A 169 -2.12 18.69 4.22
N GLY A 170 -3.05 18.99 5.13
CA GLY A 170 -4.45 18.64 4.98
C GLY A 170 -5.13 19.32 3.79
N GLY A 171 -6.04 18.61 3.14
CA GLY A 171 -6.78 19.08 1.96
C GLY A 171 -8.22 19.51 2.21
N CYS A 172 -8.76 19.31 3.40
CA CYS A 172 -10.13 19.68 3.77
C CYS A 172 -10.12 20.51 5.03
N GLY A 173 -10.19 21.86 4.87
CA GLY A 173 -10.54 22.78 5.94
C GLY A 173 -9.86 22.50 7.28
N SER A 174 -8.55 22.73 7.35
CA SER A 174 -7.87 22.89 8.63
C SER A 174 -8.02 24.35 9.05
N GLU A 175 -9.14 24.68 9.67
CA GLU A 175 -9.26 25.83 10.57
C GLU A 175 -9.56 25.31 11.96
#